data_17aff7a70abba6e7c3543ac60be9e56f
#
_entry.id   17aff7a70abba6e7c3543ac60be9e56f
#
_cell.length_a   1.000
_cell.length_b   1.000
_cell.length_c   1.000
_cell.angle_alpha   90.00
_cell.angle_beta   90.00
_cell.angle_gamma   90.00
#
_symmetry.space_group_name_H-M   'P 1'
#
loop_
_entity.id
_entity.type
_entity.pdbx_description
1 polymer ?
#
loop_
_entity_poly.entity_id
_entity_poly.type
_entity_poly.pdbx_seq_one_letter_code
_entity_poly.pdbx_strand_id
1 'polypeptide(L)'
;MKIITEFKGTYINAKANTGKTGNTYYQMSIDCNGDAGSISCTEDVYNLCQSGAVERFHDYIFTGELNTQYGSFRIRDVREQ
;
A
#
# COMPACT_ATOMS: atom_id res chain seq x y z
N MET A 1 4.45 -2.60 -19.47
CA MET A 1 3.41 -3.58 -19.08
C MET A 1 3.13 -3.46 -17.60
N LYS A 2 1.88 -3.58 -17.22
CA LYS A 2 1.45 -3.55 -15.82
C LYS A 2 0.94 -4.92 -15.42
N ILE A 3 1.42 -5.43 -14.31
CA ILE A 3 1.01 -6.72 -13.77
C ILE A 3 0.26 -6.46 -12.46
N ILE A 4 -0.95 -7.01 -12.37
CA ILE A 4 -1.80 -6.87 -11.18
C ILE A 4 -1.72 -8.16 -10.38
N THR A 5 -1.53 -8.04 -9.07
CA THR A 5 -1.50 -9.18 -8.17
C THR A 5 -2.29 -8.88 -6.90
N GLU A 6 -2.83 -9.93 -6.29
CA GLU A 6 -3.53 -9.81 -5.01
C GLU A 6 -2.83 -10.68 -3.97
N PHE A 7 -2.82 -10.21 -2.73
CA PHE A 7 -2.26 -10.96 -1.63
C PHE A 7 -2.95 -10.56 -0.32
N LYS A 8 -2.89 -11.46 0.66
CA LYS A 8 -3.44 -11.22 2.00
C LYS A 8 -2.33 -10.69 2.90
N GLY A 9 -2.68 -9.77 3.76
CA GLY A 9 -1.76 -9.25 4.75
C GLY A 9 -2.48 -8.49 5.84
N THR A 10 -1.75 -8.13 6.88
CA THR A 10 -2.26 -7.35 8.00
C THR A 10 -1.79 -5.91 7.85
N TYR A 11 -2.72 -4.97 7.84
CA TYR A 11 -2.40 -3.56 7.76
C TYR A 11 -1.84 -3.06 9.10
N ILE A 12 -0.72 -2.35 9.06
CA ILE A 12 -0.09 -1.79 10.26
C ILE A 12 -0.29 -0.29 10.32
N ASN A 13 0.24 0.45 9.34
CA ASN A 13 0.03 1.90 9.27
C ASN A 13 0.32 2.41 7.86
N ALA A 14 0.02 3.69 7.63
CA ALA A 14 0.36 4.37 6.39
C ALA A 14 0.91 5.75 6.71
N LYS A 15 1.82 6.24 5.88
CA LYS A 15 2.40 7.55 6.06
C LYS A 15 2.68 8.21 4.72
N ALA A 16 2.77 9.53 4.74
CA ALA A 16 3.12 10.32 3.57
C ALA A 16 4.43 11.05 3.86
N ASN A 17 5.31 11.08 2.87
CA ASN A 17 6.59 11.80 2.95
C ASN A 17 6.70 12.75 1.77
N THR A 18 7.08 14.00 2.04
CA THR A 18 7.32 14.98 0.99
C THR A 18 8.82 15.10 0.76
N GLY A 19 9.24 14.85 -0.48
CA GLY A 19 10.64 14.98 -0.86
C GLY A 19 11.06 16.42 -1.05
N LYS A 20 12.38 16.63 -1.26
CA LYS A 20 12.95 17.97 -1.45
C LYS A 20 12.42 18.70 -2.68
N THR A 21 11.92 17.93 -3.66
CA THR A 21 11.35 18.47 -4.89
C THR A 21 9.87 18.83 -4.77
N GLY A 22 9.28 18.66 -3.59
CA GLY A 22 7.86 18.94 -3.36
C GLY A 22 6.93 17.78 -3.70
N ASN A 23 7.44 16.66 -4.20
CA ASN A 23 6.63 15.48 -4.50
C ASN A 23 6.31 14.74 -3.20
N THR A 24 5.07 14.31 -3.07
CA THR A 24 4.63 13.53 -1.92
C THR A 24 4.57 12.05 -2.29
N TYR A 25 5.16 11.22 -1.44
CA TYR A 25 5.16 9.77 -1.60
C TYR A 25 4.37 9.13 -0.48
N TYR A 26 3.56 8.15 -0.82
CA TYR A 26 2.69 7.45 0.13
C TYR A 26 3.21 6.04 0.30
N GLN A 27 3.31 5.60 1.55
CA GLN A 27 3.78 4.25 1.90
C GLN A 27 2.88 3.65 2.97
N MET A 28 2.75 2.33 2.94
CA MET A 28 2.05 1.62 4.00
C MET A 28 2.91 0.46 4.49
N SER A 29 2.74 0.11 5.75
CA SER A 29 3.40 -1.04 6.35
C SER A 29 2.40 -2.18 6.44
N ILE A 30 2.80 -3.35 5.98
CA ILE A 30 1.99 -4.56 5.91
C ILE A 30 2.79 -5.72 6.47
N ASP A 31 2.13 -6.60 7.20
CA ASP A 31 2.72 -7.87 7.65
C ASP A 31 2.11 -9.01 6.85
N CYS A 32 2.95 -9.77 6.16
CA CYS A 32 2.56 -10.96 5.42
C CYS A 32 3.22 -12.18 6.05
N ASN A 33 2.43 -13.02 6.72
CA ASN A 33 2.92 -14.26 7.33
C ASN A 33 4.09 -14.05 8.30
N GLY A 34 4.04 -12.97 9.09
CA GLY A 34 5.10 -12.66 10.04
C GLY A 34 6.27 -11.89 9.46
N ASP A 35 6.24 -11.58 8.17
CA ASP A 35 7.26 -10.78 7.50
C ASP A 35 6.69 -9.39 7.21
N ALA A 36 7.11 -8.40 7.99
CA ALA A 36 6.62 -7.03 7.88
C ALA A 36 7.54 -6.19 7.01
N GLY A 37 6.93 -5.31 6.21
CA GLY A 37 7.68 -4.39 5.36
C GLY A 37 6.88 -3.19 4.94
N SER A 38 7.56 -2.20 4.36
CA SER A 38 6.93 -1.00 3.82
C SER A 38 6.83 -1.12 2.31
N ILE A 39 5.71 -0.64 1.78
CA ILE A 39 5.42 -0.73 0.35
C ILE A 39 4.75 0.57 -0.09
N SER A 40 5.06 1.03 -1.30
CA SER A 40 4.43 2.23 -1.84
C SER A 40 2.95 1.99 -2.09
N CYS A 41 2.14 3.02 -1.91
CA CYS A 41 0.71 2.95 -2.22
C CYS A 41 0.27 4.21 -2.95
N THR A 42 -0.93 4.15 -3.54
CA THR A 42 -1.51 5.32 -4.19
C THR A 42 -2.09 6.29 -3.16
N GLU A 43 -2.31 7.53 -3.58
CA GLU A 43 -2.95 8.54 -2.73
C GLU A 43 -4.35 8.08 -2.29
N ASP A 44 -5.11 7.46 -3.17
CA ASP A 44 -6.46 6.97 -2.86
C ASP A 44 -6.42 5.94 -1.73
N VAL A 45 -5.47 5.01 -1.78
CA VAL A 45 -5.29 4.01 -0.72
C VAL A 45 -4.87 4.68 0.58
N TYR A 46 -3.95 5.64 0.50
CA TYR A 46 -3.51 6.39 1.68
C TYR A 46 -4.71 7.10 2.34
N ASN A 47 -5.56 7.74 1.55
CA ASN A 47 -6.75 8.43 2.06
C ASN A 47 -7.74 7.46 2.71
N LEU A 48 -7.91 6.25 2.16
CA LEU A 48 -8.73 5.22 2.80
C LEU A 48 -8.18 4.84 4.17
N CYS A 49 -6.86 4.72 4.30
CA CYS A 49 -6.22 4.41 5.57
C CYS A 49 -6.41 5.53 6.59
N GLN A 50 -6.31 6.78 6.15
CA GLN A 50 -6.47 7.94 7.04
C GLN A 50 -7.91 8.16 7.47
N SER A 51 -8.87 7.78 6.66
CA SER A 51 -10.30 7.93 6.96
C SER A 51 -10.83 6.93 7.99
N GLY A 52 -10.03 5.90 8.30
CA GLY A 52 -10.44 4.82 9.20
C GLY A 52 -11.17 3.68 8.50
N ALA A 53 -11.31 3.73 7.17
CA ALA A 53 -11.91 2.64 6.40
C ALA A 53 -11.05 1.39 6.42
N VAL A 54 -9.73 1.56 6.59
CA VAL A 54 -8.77 0.46 6.76
C VAL A 54 -8.24 0.54 8.18
N GLU A 55 -8.55 -0.46 9.00
CA GLU A 55 -8.20 -0.47 10.42
C GLU A 55 -6.84 -1.14 10.66
N ARG A 56 -6.09 -0.61 11.61
CA ARG A 56 -4.76 -1.15 11.96
C ARG A 56 -4.90 -2.52 12.61
N PHE A 57 -3.97 -3.40 12.26
CA PHE A 57 -3.88 -4.78 12.79
C PHE A 57 -5.05 -5.67 12.38
N HIS A 58 -5.75 -5.32 11.30
CA HIS A 58 -6.78 -6.14 10.68
C HIS A 58 -6.28 -6.68 9.35
N ASP A 59 -6.80 -7.82 8.94
CA ASP A 59 -6.39 -8.49 7.71
C ASP A 59 -7.23 -7.99 6.53
N TYR A 60 -6.54 -7.77 5.41
CA TYR A 60 -7.16 -7.30 4.17
C TYR A 60 -6.56 -8.00 2.97
N ILE A 61 -7.25 -7.89 1.83
CA ILE A 61 -6.72 -8.30 0.54
C ILE A 61 -6.20 -7.03 -0.14
N PHE A 62 -4.92 -7.03 -0.46
CA PHE A 62 -4.24 -5.91 -1.11
C PHE A 62 -4.06 -6.22 -2.58
N THR A 63 -4.35 -5.23 -3.42
CA THR A 63 -4.10 -5.32 -4.86
C THR A 63 -2.88 -4.48 -5.18
N GLY A 64 -1.84 -5.13 -5.68
CA GLY A 64 -0.60 -4.48 -6.08
C GLY A 64 -0.46 -4.40 -7.59
N GLU A 65 0.20 -3.37 -8.05
CA GLU A 65 0.48 -3.15 -9.47
C GLU A 65 1.99 -3.02 -9.67
N LEU A 66 2.54 -3.90 -10.49
CA LEU A 66 3.93 -3.84 -10.92
C LEU A 66 3.99 -3.20 -12.29
N ASN A 67 4.71 -2.09 -12.41
CA ASN A 67 4.99 -1.47 -13.70
C ASN A 67 6.36 -1.93 -14.16
N THR A 68 6.40 -2.80 -15.17
CA THR A 68 7.67 -3.40 -15.64
C THR A 68 8.58 -2.39 -16.32
N GLN A 69 8.03 -1.31 -16.87
CA GLN A 69 8.83 -0.28 -17.52
C GLN A 69 9.75 0.45 -16.53
N TYR A 70 9.26 0.71 -15.33
CA TYR A 70 9.99 1.46 -14.31
C TYR A 70 10.45 0.57 -13.14
N GLY A 71 10.06 -0.70 -13.13
CA GLY A 71 10.37 -1.59 -12.03
C GLY A 71 9.70 -1.19 -10.72
N SER A 72 8.63 -0.39 -10.77
CA SER A 72 7.95 0.09 -9.57
C SER A 72 6.78 -0.80 -9.19
N PHE A 73 6.58 -0.97 -7.89
CA PHE A 73 5.46 -1.74 -7.34
C PHE A 73 4.74 -0.89 -6.30
N ARG A 74 3.40 -0.84 -6.36
CA ARG A 74 2.63 -0.10 -5.37
C ARG A 74 1.27 -0.75 -5.16
N ILE A 75 0.71 -0.53 -3.97
CA ILE A 75 -0.64 -0.96 -3.63
C ILE A 75 -1.62 0.05 -4.22
N ARG A 76 -2.58 -0.43 -5.00
CA ARG A 76 -3.58 0.41 -5.66
C ARG A 76 -4.99 0.21 -5.11
N ASP A 77 -5.22 -0.84 -4.32
CA ASP A 77 -6.54 -1.10 -3.74
C ASP A 77 -6.40 -1.97 -2.49
N VAL A 78 -7.33 -1.81 -1.57
CA VAL A 78 -7.43 -2.58 -0.33
C VAL A 78 -8.89 -2.93 -0.14
N ARG A 79 -9.19 -4.21 0.12
CA ARG A 79 -10.55 -4.65 0.36
C ARG A 79 -10.60 -5.65 1.51
N GLU A 80 -11.75 -5.77 2.13
CA GLU A 80 -11.97 -6.74 3.20
C GLU A 80 -11.95 -8.17 2.63
N GLN A 81 -11.53 -9.08 3.48
CA GLN A 81 -11.56 -10.51 3.15
C GLN A 81 -12.97 -11.03 3.01
#